data_0244a4b93a5e7cb94ba4f48808182b33
#
_entry.id   0244a4b93a5e7cb94ba4f48808182b33
#
_cell.length_a   1.000
_cell.length_b   1.000
_cell.length_c   1.000
_cell.angle_alpha   90.00
_cell.angle_beta   90.00
_cell.angle_gamma   90.00
#
_symmetry.space_group_name_H-M   'P 1'
#
loop_
_entity.id
_entity.type
_entity.pdbx_description
1 polymer ?
#
loop_
_entity_poly.entity_id
_entity_poly.type
_entity_poly.pdbx_seq_one_letter_code
_entity_poly.pdbx_strand_id
1 'polypeptide(L)'
;KAKNIELIKNYHKWYNLQFTIVYFSNVYGAGQISEGKYATLIGIFENLYKKNKKLTVVKPGTQKRDFTHIDDTIDGILKASIGYYGDGYVIRTGTQYSILDVAKMFKTDFVFIDEQRGNRTQSSGSMENMKKLGWKSKINLKDYINNIIN
;
A
#
# COMPACT_ATOMS: atom_id res chain seq x y z
N LYS A 1 -4.75 15.22 -6.39
CA LYS A 1 -4.07 14.19 -7.24
C LYS A 1 -4.77 13.98 -8.58
N ALA A 2 -6.11 13.90 -8.65
CA ALA A 2 -6.83 13.72 -9.92
C ALA A 2 -6.50 14.83 -10.94
N LYS A 3 -6.51 16.10 -10.51
CA LYS A 3 -6.13 17.23 -11.37
C LYS A 3 -4.67 17.17 -11.87
N ASN A 4 -3.75 16.57 -11.11
CA ASN A 4 -2.37 16.39 -11.57
C ASN A 4 -2.27 15.38 -12.71
N ILE A 5 -3.12 14.34 -12.72
CA ILE A 5 -3.20 13.37 -13.80
C ILE A 5 -3.68 14.05 -15.10
N GLU A 6 -4.72 14.87 -14.98
CA GLU A 6 -5.24 15.65 -16.09
C GLU A 6 -4.18 16.62 -16.66
N LEU A 7 -3.45 17.30 -15.76
CA LEU A 7 -2.37 18.19 -16.17
C LEU A 7 -1.27 17.46 -16.95
N ILE A 8 -0.81 16.30 -16.46
CA ILE A 8 0.19 15.48 -17.14
C ILE A 8 -0.29 15.08 -18.55
N LYS A 9 -1.56 14.63 -18.67
CA LYS A 9 -2.15 14.27 -19.97
C LYS A 9 -2.22 15.47 -20.92
N ASN A 10 -2.52 16.67 -20.41
CA ASN A 10 -2.53 17.89 -21.21
C ASN A 10 -1.11 18.28 -21.68
N TYR A 11 -0.10 18.16 -20.83
CA TYR A 11 1.29 18.41 -21.20
C TYR A 11 1.78 17.42 -22.24
N HIS A 12 1.39 16.14 -22.13
CA HIS A 12 1.66 15.17 -23.20
C HIS A 12 1.05 15.61 -24.52
N LYS A 13 -0.23 16.02 -24.52
CA LYS A 13 -0.95 16.47 -25.73
C LYS A 13 -0.33 17.73 -26.37
N TRP A 14 0.11 18.68 -25.53
CA TRP A 14 0.61 19.98 -26.01
C TRP A 14 2.09 19.96 -26.36
N TYR A 15 2.88 19.21 -25.62
CA TYR A 15 4.35 19.26 -25.68
C TYR A 15 5.01 17.90 -25.92
N ASN A 16 4.21 16.86 -26.21
CA ASN A 16 4.69 15.50 -26.38
C ASN A 16 5.49 14.97 -25.18
N LEU A 17 5.11 15.40 -23.95
CA LEU A 17 5.72 14.95 -22.72
C LEU A 17 5.55 13.42 -22.58
N GLN A 18 6.64 12.70 -22.50
CA GLN A 18 6.62 11.26 -22.26
C GLN A 18 6.37 10.98 -20.77
N PHE A 19 5.45 10.07 -20.46
CA PHE A 19 5.11 9.77 -19.08
C PHE A 19 4.61 8.34 -18.86
N THR A 20 4.71 7.87 -17.61
CA THR A 20 3.97 6.72 -17.10
C THR A 20 3.37 7.07 -15.74
N ILE A 21 2.07 6.85 -15.57
CA ILE A 21 1.39 7.06 -14.28
C ILE A 21 1.25 5.72 -13.57
N VAL A 22 1.89 5.63 -12.42
CA VAL A 22 1.79 4.46 -11.54
C VAL A 22 0.92 4.76 -10.33
N TYR A 23 0.10 3.79 -9.95
CA TYR A 23 -0.72 3.80 -8.74
C TYR A 23 -0.28 2.66 -7.85
N PHE A 24 -0.08 2.90 -6.59
CA PHE A 24 0.27 1.84 -5.64
C PHE A 24 -0.66 1.80 -4.44
N SER A 25 -0.80 0.63 -3.86
CA SER A 25 -1.63 0.37 -2.69
C SER A 25 -0.91 0.79 -1.40
N ASN A 26 -1.30 0.26 -0.24
CA ASN A 26 -0.63 0.61 1.00
C ASN A 26 0.78 0.00 1.03
N VAL A 27 1.78 0.86 0.96
CA VAL A 27 3.18 0.44 1.00
C VAL A 27 3.61 0.23 2.45
N TYR A 28 4.36 -0.85 2.71
CA TYR A 28 4.95 -1.16 4.00
C TYR A 28 6.40 -1.62 3.85
N GLY A 29 7.17 -1.60 4.92
CA GLY A 29 8.56 -2.07 4.95
C GLY A 29 9.44 -1.25 5.87
N ALA A 30 10.75 -1.53 5.85
CA ALA A 30 11.72 -0.85 6.69
C ALA A 30 11.71 0.68 6.47
N GLY A 31 11.83 1.45 7.55
CA GLY A 31 11.84 2.91 7.49
C GLY A 31 10.45 3.56 7.37
N GLN A 32 9.37 2.79 7.42
CA GLN A 32 8.01 3.33 7.36
C GLN A 32 7.68 4.23 8.56
N ILE A 33 6.85 5.25 8.33
CA ILE A 33 6.41 6.16 9.38
C ILE A 33 5.47 5.40 10.32
N SER A 34 5.79 5.36 11.61
CA SER A 34 5.07 4.61 12.64
C SER A 34 4.25 5.47 13.61
N GLU A 35 4.44 6.80 13.58
CA GLU A 35 3.76 7.73 14.49
C GLU A 35 3.29 8.99 13.73
N GLY A 36 2.28 9.66 14.29
CA GLY A 36 1.74 10.91 13.73
C GLY A 36 0.77 10.71 12.56
N LYS A 37 0.39 11.84 11.95
CA LYS A 37 -0.70 11.91 10.95
C LYS A 37 -0.48 11.06 9.69
N TYR A 38 0.76 10.80 9.34
CA TYR A 38 1.14 10.08 8.13
C TYR A 38 1.63 8.66 8.40
N ALA A 39 1.46 8.18 9.63
CA ALA A 39 1.84 6.83 10.00
C ALA A 39 1.07 5.78 9.17
N THR A 40 1.80 4.74 8.76
CA THR A 40 1.20 3.59 8.05
C THR A 40 0.59 2.62 9.05
N LEU A 41 -0.41 1.85 8.63
CA LEU A 41 -1.03 0.85 9.51
C LEU A 41 0.01 -0.15 10.05
N ILE A 42 0.82 -0.70 9.16
CA ILE A 42 1.84 -1.69 9.56
C ILE A 42 2.88 -1.04 10.48
N GLY A 43 3.31 0.19 10.19
CA GLY A 43 4.23 0.94 11.06
C GLY A 43 3.66 1.19 12.46
N ILE A 44 2.38 1.57 12.57
CA ILE A 44 1.70 1.74 13.86
C ILE A 44 1.69 0.41 14.63
N PHE A 45 1.30 -0.68 13.98
CA PHE A 45 1.20 -1.99 14.63
C PHE A 45 2.58 -2.51 15.07
N GLU A 46 3.59 -2.39 14.22
CA GLU A 46 4.97 -2.74 14.54
C GLU A 46 5.51 -1.95 15.74
N ASN A 47 5.27 -0.64 15.78
CA ASN A 47 5.69 0.21 16.89
C ASN A 47 4.97 -0.13 18.19
N LEU A 48 3.66 -0.37 18.14
CA LEU A 48 2.89 -0.79 19.32
C LEU A 48 3.34 -2.15 19.83
N TYR A 49 3.57 -3.11 18.92
CA TYR A 49 4.08 -4.43 19.26
C TYR A 49 5.44 -4.36 19.96
N LYS A 50 6.41 -3.63 19.40
CA LYS A 50 7.75 -3.43 19.99
C LYS A 50 7.70 -2.75 21.36
N LYS A 51 6.70 -1.94 21.62
CA LYS A 51 6.46 -1.28 22.92
C LYS A 51 5.62 -2.13 23.88
N ASN A 52 5.32 -3.38 23.56
CA ASN A 52 4.43 -4.27 24.32
C ASN A 52 3.05 -3.64 24.63
N LYS A 53 2.52 -2.86 23.70
CA LYS A 53 1.21 -2.22 23.80
C LYS A 53 0.19 -2.95 22.93
N LYS A 54 -1.10 -2.91 23.35
CA LYS A 54 -2.21 -3.42 22.53
C LYS A 54 -2.31 -2.67 21.22
N LEU A 55 -2.57 -3.41 20.12
CA LEU A 55 -2.80 -2.77 18.81
C LEU A 55 -4.13 -2.03 18.83
N THR A 56 -4.22 -0.95 18.05
CA THR A 56 -5.44 -0.15 17.90
C THR A 56 -6.10 -0.43 16.55
N VAL A 57 -7.30 -1.00 16.58
CA VAL A 57 -8.08 -1.33 15.37
C VAL A 57 -9.25 -0.36 15.25
N VAL A 58 -9.30 0.41 14.16
CA VAL A 58 -10.42 1.31 13.88
C VAL A 58 -11.65 0.48 13.51
N LYS A 59 -12.78 0.72 14.23
CA LYS A 59 -14.06 0.04 13.97
C LYS A 59 -14.50 0.20 12.50
N PRO A 60 -15.15 -0.82 11.93
CA PRO A 60 -15.40 -2.16 12.47
C PRO A 60 -14.21 -3.13 12.29
N GLY A 61 -13.08 -2.71 11.71
CA GLY A 61 -11.90 -3.52 11.42
C GLY A 61 -12.03 -4.42 10.17
N THR A 62 -13.19 -4.41 9.52
CA THR A 62 -13.49 -5.23 8.33
C THR A 62 -13.07 -4.58 7.00
N GLN A 63 -12.68 -3.30 7.04
CA GLN A 63 -12.20 -2.59 5.86
C GLN A 63 -10.93 -3.26 5.31
N LYS A 64 -10.98 -3.61 4.01
CA LYS A 64 -9.91 -4.36 3.35
C LYS A 64 -8.87 -3.45 2.70
N ARG A 65 -7.62 -3.85 2.78
CA ARG A 65 -6.48 -3.18 2.14
C ARG A 65 -5.57 -4.19 1.45
N ASP A 66 -4.98 -3.76 0.36
CA ASP A 66 -3.88 -4.45 -0.30
C ASP A 66 -2.57 -3.82 0.20
N PHE A 67 -1.65 -4.63 0.64
CA PHE A 67 -0.37 -4.20 1.19
C PHE A 67 0.77 -4.70 0.30
N THR A 68 1.59 -3.78 -0.20
CA THR A 68 2.72 -4.08 -1.07
C THR A 68 4.03 -3.68 -0.38
N HIS A 69 5.00 -4.57 -0.33
CA HIS A 69 6.31 -4.26 0.26
C HIS A 69 7.01 -3.15 -0.51
N ILE A 70 7.81 -2.34 0.17
CA ILE A 70 8.52 -1.21 -0.43
C ILE A 70 9.43 -1.67 -1.59
N ASP A 71 10.16 -2.78 -1.43
CA ASP A 71 11.06 -3.29 -2.48
C ASP A 71 10.29 -3.73 -3.72
N ASP A 72 9.13 -4.38 -3.56
CA ASP A 72 8.24 -4.73 -4.66
C ASP A 72 7.66 -3.47 -5.34
N THR A 73 7.36 -2.44 -4.54
CA THR A 73 6.88 -1.15 -5.06
C THR A 73 7.95 -0.47 -5.89
N ILE A 74 9.21 -0.44 -5.40
CA ILE A 74 10.35 0.14 -6.12
C ILE A 74 10.63 -0.64 -7.40
N ASP A 75 10.67 -1.99 -7.37
CA ASP A 75 10.82 -2.81 -8.57
C ASP A 75 9.73 -2.50 -9.62
N GLY A 76 8.49 -2.32 -9.16
CA GLY A 76 7.38 -1.95 -10.04
C GLY A 76 7.55 -0.55 -10.66
N ILE A 77 7.99 0.43 -9.89
CA ILE A 77 8.25 1.79 -10.39
C ILE A 77 9.39 1.76 -11.40
N LEU A 78 10.49 1.04 -11.13
CA LEU A 78 11.62 0.91 -12.04
C LEU A 78 11.20 0.28 -13.37
N LYS A 79 10.42 -0.81 -13.34
CA LYS A 79 9.89 -1.43 -14.56
C LYS A 79 8.98 -0.47 -15.37
N ALA A 80 8.15 0.30 -14.68
CA ALA A 80 7.28 1.28 -15.32
C ALA A 80 8.04 2.51 -15.84
N SER A 81 9.25 2.80 -15.37
CA SER A 81 10.06 3.95 -15.79
C SER A 81 10.86 3.72 -17.07
N ILE A 82 11.05 2.46 -17.50
CA ILE A 82 11.85 2.13 -18.68
C ILE A 82 11.18 2.59 -19.98
N GLY A 83 9.84 2.64 -20.00
CA GLY A 83 9.07 3.06 -21.15
C GLY A 83 8.07 4.17 -20.82
N TYR A 84 7.44 4.69 -21.86
CA TYR A 84 6.45 5.77 -21.76
C TYR A 84 5.06 5.19 -22.01
N TYR A 85 4.54 4.52 -21.01
CA TYR A 85 3.39 3.64 -21.18
C TYR A 85 2.03 4.34 -20.98
N GLY A 86 2.03 5.60 -20.56
CA GLY A 86 0.80 6.35 -20.28
C GLY A 86 0.21 6.06 -18.90
N ASP A 87 -1.11 5.90 -18.81
CA ASP A 87 -1.85 5.79 -17.57
C ASP A 87 -2.29 4.34 -17.27
N GLY A 88 -2.59 4.06 -15.97
CA GLY A 88 -3.24 2.83 -15.55
C GLY A 88 -2.32 1.70 -15.07
N TYR A 89 -1.11 2.01 -14.61
CA TYR A 89 -0.15 1.04 -14.09
C TYR A 89 -0.30 0.90 -12.57
N VAL A 90 -0.98 -0.17 -12.13
CA VAL A 90 -1.33 -0.39 -10.71
C VAL A 90 -0.41 -1.42 -10.07
N ILE A 91 0.42 -0.95 -9.14
CA ILE A 91 1.34 -1.78 -8.32
C ILE A 91 0.60 -2.20 -7.05
N ARG A 92 0.22 -3.48 -6.98
CA ARG A 92 -0.47 -4.09 -5.82
C ARG A 92 -0.31 -5.61 -5.87
N THR A 93 -0.44 -6.27 -4.72
CA THR A 93 -0.30 -7.73 -4.65
C THR A 93 -1.50 -8.49 -5.23
N GLY A 94 -2.69 -7.86 -5.19
CA GLY A 94 -3.97 -8.51 -5.49
C GLY A 94 -4.59 -9.23 -4.29
N THR A 95 -3.83 -9.40 -3.21
CA THR A 95 -4.32 -10.01 -1.97
C THR A 95 -4.74 -8.91 -0.99
N GLN A 96 -5.97 -8.98 -0.51
CA GLN A 96 -6.52 -8.02 0.44
C GLN A 96 -6.69 -8.66 1.81
N TYR A 97 -6.30 -7.94 2.84
CA TYR A 97 -6.52 -8.29 4.24
C TYR A 97 -7.41 -7.25 4.90
N SER A 98 -8.32 -7.69 5.79
CA SER A 98 -8.98 -6.76 6.70
C SER A 98 -7.99 -6.23 7.73
N ILE A 99 -8.26 -5.05 8.29
CA ILE A 99 -7.42 -4.48 9.35
C ILE A 99 -7.35 -5.44 10.56
N LEU A 100 -8.47 -6.10 10.84
CA LEU A 100 -8.56 -7.10 11.90
C LEU A 100 -7.68 -8.35 11.61
N ASP A 101 -7.66 -8.83 10.35
CA ASP A 101 -6.78 -9.95 9.97
C ASP A 101 -5.31 -9.57 10.16
N VAL A 102 -4.92 -8.35 9.76
CA VAL A 102 -3.56 -7.85 9.98
C VAL A 102 -3.22 -7.78 11.46
N ALA A 103 -4.12 -7.25 12.29
CA ALA A 103 -3.89 -7.21 13.75
C ALA A 103 -3.67 -8.61 14.35
N LYS A 104 -4.46 -9.60 13.93
CA LYS A 104 -4.31 -11.00 14.35
C LYS A 104 -2.97 -11.63 13.95
N MET A 105 -2.36 -11.20 12.83
CA MET A 105 -1.04 -11.70 12.42
C MET A 105 0.06 -11.36 13.43
N PHE A 106 -0.07 -10.28 14.18
CA PHE A 106 0.90 -9.88 15.23
C PHE A 106 0.82 -10.73 16.51
N LYS A 107 -0.17 -11.63 16.62
CA LYS A 107 -0.35 -12.55 17.77
C LYS A 107 -0.33 -11.85 19.14
N THR A 108 -0.84 -10.63 19.22
CA THR A 108 -0.93 -9.83 20.43
C THR A 108 -2.35 -9.27 20.61
N ASP A 109 -2.64 -8.76 21.79
CA ASP A 109 -3.93 -8.13 22.11
C ASP A 109 -4.17 -6.89 21.25
N PHE A 110 -5.44 -6.62 20.97
CA PHE A 110 -5.85 -5.38 20.31
C PHE A 110 -7.11 -4.79 20.97
N VAL A 111 -7.32 -3.50 20.77
CA VAL A 111 -8.50 -2.77 21.20
C VAL A 111 -9.12 -2.05 20.01
N PHE A 112 -10.45 -1.95 19.99
CA PHE A 112 -11.14 -1.15 19.01
C PHE A 112 -11.14 0.32 19.41
N ILE A 113 -10.91 1.18 18.42
CA ILE A 113 -11.06 2.64 18.54
C ILE A 113 -12.15 3.10 17.56
N ASP A 114 -12.71 4.28 17.80
CA ASP A 114 -13.80 4.80 16.99
C ASP A 114 -13.37 5.13 15.56
N GLU A 115 -14.33 5.05 14.64
CA GLU A 115 -14.11 5.28 13.22
C GLU A 115 -13.70 6.72 12.95
N GLN A 116 -12.70 6.90 12.08
CA GLN A 116 -12.30 8.19 11.56
C GLN A 116 -12.93 8.45 10.19
N ARG A 117 -13.44 9.66 9.98
CA ARG A 117 -14.06 10.07 8.70
C ARG A 117 -13.07 9.91 7.53
N GLY A 118 -13.55 9.40 6.39
CA GLY A 118 -12.80 9.30 5.15
C GLY A 118 -12.07 7.97 4.93
N ASN A 119 -12.27 6.96 5.76
CA ASN A 119 -11.75 5.63 5.52
C ASN A 119 -12.40 4.97 4.30
N ARG A 120 -11.57 4.53 3.35
CA ARG A 120 -12.03 3.72 2.21
C ARG A 120 -12.36 2.30 2.67
N THR A 121 -13.42 1.73 2.11
CA THR A 121 -13.85 0.35 2.43
C THR A 121 -12.99 -0.71 1.73
N GLN A 122 -12.48 -0.42 0.52
CA GLN A 122 -11.75 -1.39 -0.30
C GLN A 122 -10.71 -0.73 -1.21
N SER A 123 -9.61 -1.44 -1.50
CA SER A 123 -8.65 -1.08 -2.55
C SER A 123 -9.08 -1.67 -3.89
N SER A 124 -8.93 -0.90 -4.99
CA SER A 124 -9.34 -1.30 -6.35
C SER A 124 -8.25 -0.95 -7.37
N GLY A 125 -8.40 -1.45 -8.59
CA GLY A 125 -7.52 -1.20 -9.74
C GLY A 125 -7.03 -2.50 -10.39
N SER A 126 -6.93 -2.50 -11.72
CA SER A 126 -6.42 -3.64 -12.50
C SER A 126 -4.90 -3.70 -12.46
N MET A 127 -4.34 -4.90 -12.32
CA MET A 127 -2.89 -5.17 -12.34
C MET A 127 -2.39 -5.59 -13.73
N GLU A 128 -3.26 -5.66 -14.73
CA GLU A 128 -2.94 -6.24 -16.05
C GLU A 128 -1.76 -5.53 -16.73
N ASN A 129 -1.69 -4.20 -16.65
CA ASN A 129 -0.60 -3.45 -17.26
C ASN A 129 0.75 -3.75 -16.60
N MET A 130 0.80 -3.87 -15.28
CA MET A 130 2.03 -4.25 -14.57
C MET A 130 2.44 -5.69 -14.86
N LYS A 131 1.48 -6.61 -14.99
CA LYS A 131 1.76 -8.01 -15.38
C LYS A 131 2.37 -8.08 -16.78
N LYS A 132 1.89 -7.27 -17.75
CA LYS A 132 2.47 -7.18 -19.09
C LYS A 132 3.94 -6.71 -19.08
N LEU A 133 4.34 -5.92 -18.07
CA LEU A 133 5.73 -5.53 -17.84
C LEU A 133 6.55 -6.60 -17.09
N GLY A 134 5.98 -7.78 -16.86
CA GLY A 134 6.62 -8.86 -16.11
C GLY A 134 6.78 -8.56 -14.61
N TRP A 135 5.99 -7.63 -14.08
CA TRP A 135 6.00 -7.35 -12.65
C TRP A 135 5.06 -8.28 -11.87
N LYS A 136 5.55 -8.77 -10.75
CA LYS A 136 4.76 -9.48 -9.73
C LYS A 136 5.34 -9.20 -8.34
N SER A 137 4.47 -9.16 -7.33
CA SER A 137 4.89 -9.09 -5.94
C SER A 137 5.65 -10.36 -5.54
N LYS A 138 6.72 -10.22 -4.75
CA LYS A 138 7.57 -11.30 -4.26
C LYS A 138 7.51 -11.45 -2.74
N ILE A 139 7.26 -10.36 -2.01
CA ILE A 139 7.31 -10.30 -0.56
C ILE A 139 5.90 -10.38 0.02
N ASN A 140 5.68 -11.37 0.88
CA ASN A 140 4.38 -11.61 1.51
C ASN A 140 4.28 -10.85 2.84
N LEU A 141 3.11 -10.24 3.11
CA LEU A 141 2.87 -9.51 4.35
C LEU A 141 2.96 -10.39 5.59
N LYS A 142 2.47 -11.64 5.52
CA LYS A 142 2.53 -12.56 6.67
C LYS A 142 3.95 -12.90 7.05
N ASP A 143 4.80 -13.15 6.04
CA ASP A 143 6.22 -13.49 6.28
C ASP A 143 6.96 -12.29 6.85
N TYR A 144 6.70 -11.08 6.35
CA TYR A 144 7.23 -9.85 6.93
C TYR A 144 6.86 -9.67 8.40
N ILE A 145 5.56 -9.83 8.73
CA ILE A 145 5.10 -9.72 10.13
C ILE A 145 5.68 -10.84 11.00
N ASN A 146 5.78 -12.07 10.49
CA ASN A 146 6.41 -13.17 11.21
C ASN A 146 7.87 -12.87 11.58
N ASN A 147 8.62 -12.22 10.70
CA ASN A 147 10.00 -11.80 10.99
C ASN A 147 10.10 -10.69 12.05
N ILE A 148 9.02 -9.93 12.29
CA ILE A 148 8.98 -8.91 13.35
C ILE A 148 8.68 -9.54 14.72
N ILE A 149 7.84 -10.59 14.74
CA ILE A 149 7.33 -11.17 16.01
C ILE A 149 8.15 -12.36 16.50
N ASN A 150 9.08 -12.87 15.71
CA ASN A 150 10.06 -13.91 16.09
C ASN A 150 11.41 -13.29 16.44
#